data_19405c6fa57ff8eea6d0e22d2c647f1f
#
_entry.id   19405c6fa57ff8eea6d0e22d2c647f1f
#
_cell.length_a   1.000
_cell.length_b   1.000
_cell.length_c   1.000
_cell.angle_alpha   90.00
_cell.angle_beta   90.00
_cell.angle_gamma   90.00
#
_symmetry.space_group_name_H-M   'P 1'
#
loop_
_entity.id
_entity.type
_entity.pdbx_description
1 polymer ?
#
loop_
_entity_poly.entity_id
_entity_poly.type
_entity_poly.pdbx_seq_one_letter_code
_entity_poly.pdbx_strand_id
1 'polypeptide(L)'
;MNAPHPDEALLRRFEPVLRLTKGDRFFPMDVEPYVRACSLWVQRPGEEPVRVVPGGKLTLETLPQQPLDGSGAVHFLRFTDPQNQPDGESRGVGALRERAVRGLRETREVFKAGRGRLARVGYVSRFVDALYSITLLARGRVPGEAAGSAAITYQGLMEEREGYSYHGRVARQEGWTVLQYWLFYPFNDWRSGFFGANDHEADWEKVHVYLAQAPDGELRPEWVAYASHNYFGDNLRRRWDDPEVEKVGEHPVVYVAAGSHASYYAPGEYLTELDLPLPRRLARIFRGMRGFWRETLGQYVGGDARDAAPFHIPFVDYARGDGLVIGEGGDRAWDPPKVISEPAPEWVSGYRGLWGLYARDPFEGEDAPAGPMYNRDKTVARAWYDPTGWAGLDKVPTPAEAAAAALERRRDLETRREELRSEIGEKAARLRKLGAEAAAVRGRSHLDARGRETRRRVADLSAELGRLRARLAADDAVAGSLSEYAGRLEAGELDPARSHISRAHRPASATELRFSRVAEAWAAVSVSLMLVIFVAIAIFEQEHLISMLVVSIAFFAFAEAGFRGRLANLVGSANIGLAAVASLVLLYEFFWQLVVAAVLVVSLYVLWDNVRELRR
;
A
#
# COMPACT_ATOMS: atom_id res chain seq x y z
N MET A 1 5.23 -42.65 12.05
CA MET A 1 4.91 -41.24 12.37
C MET A 1 6.26 -40.52 12.44
N ASN A 2 6.51 -39.57 11.54
CA ASN A 2 7.70 -38.72 11.67
C ASN A 2 7.56 -37.88 12.95
N ALA A 3 8.65 -37.65 13.66
CA ALA A 3 8.65 -36.75 14.79
C ALA A 3 8.14 -35.36 14.32
N PRO A 4 7.31 -34.67 15.11
CA PRO A 4 6.80 -33.35 14.74
C PRO A 4 7.98 -32.39 14.55
N HIS A 5 7.85 -31.51 13.55
CA HIS A 5 8.88 -30.50 13.27
C HIS A 5 9.04 -29.60 14.52
N PRO A 6 10.27 -29.24 14.92
CA PRO A 6 10.49 -28.45 16.14
C PRO A 6 9.74 -27.12 16.17
N ASP A 7 9.51 -26.52 15.01
CA ASP A 7 8.77 -25.25 14.89
C ASP A 7 7.23 -25.43 14.88
N GLU A 8 6.72 -26.67 14.75
CA GLU A 8 5.27 -26.93 14.69
C GLU A 8 4.55 -26.50 15.99
N ALA A 9 5.10 -26.86 17.13
CA ALA A 9 4.51 -26.49 18.41
C ALA A 9 4.46 -24.97 18.62
N LEU A 10 5.50 -24.27 18.16
CA LEU A 10 5.57 -22.82 18.24
C LEU A 10 4.55 -22.15 17.29
N LEU A 11 4.40 -22.65 16.07
CA LEU A 11 3.40 -22.19 15.12
C LEU A 11 1.99 -22.39 15.66
N ARG A 12 1.69 -23.57 16.24
CA ARG A 12 0.36 -23.86 16.81
C ARG A 12 0.01 -22.95 17.98
N ARG A 13 0.98 -22.60 18.83
CA ARG A 13 0.76 -21.75 20.01
C ARG A 13 0.19 -20.38 19.65
N PHE A 14 0.57 -19.83 18.49
CA PHE A 14 0.20 -18.47 18.06
C PHE A 14 -0.54 -18.46 16.71
N GLU A 15 -1.07 -19.60 16.27
CA GLU A 15 -1.81 -19.66 15.00
C GLU A 15 -3.02 -18.71 15.02
N PRO A 16 -3.28 -17.99 13.91
CA PRO A 16 -4.33 -16.99 13.90
C PRO A 16 -5.73 -17.61 13.93
N VAL A 17 -6.67 -16.90 14.52
CA VAL A 17 -8.10 -17.16 14.36
C VAL A 17 -8.62 -16.31 13.22
N LEU A 18 -9.12 -16.92 12.16
CA LEU A 18 -9.71 -16.20 11.03
C LEU A 18 -11.21 -16.04 11.22
N ARG A 19 -11.70 -14.81 11.16
CA ARG A 19 -13.12 -14.49 11.08
C ARG A 19 -13.45 -14.04 9.68
N LEU A 20 -14.03 -14.94 8.90
CA LEU A 20 -14.38 -14.67 7.52
C LEU A 20 -15.71 -13.90 7.41
N THR A 21 -15.94 -13.33 6.25
CA THR A 21 -17.19 -12.61 5.96
C THR A 21 -18.25 -13.59 5.42
N LYS A 22 -19.48 -13.46 5.89
CA LYS A 22 -20.61 -14.29 5.46
C LYS A 22 -20.84 -14.18 3.96
N GLY A 23 -20.93 -15.33 3.29
CA GLY A 23 -21.11 -15.43 1.84
C GLY A 23 -19.81 -15.48 1.05
N ASP A 24 -18.67 -15.54 1.71
CA ASP A 24 -17.39 -15.88 1.10
C ASP A 24 -17.41 -17.32 0.58
N ARG A 25 -16.70 -17.59 -0.50
CA ARG A 25 -16.76 -18.89 -1.20
C ARG A 25 -15.46 -19.68 -1.13
N PHE A 26 -14.37 -19.01 -0.88
CA PHE A 26 -13.04 -19.61 -0.87
C PHE A 26 -12.40 -19.44 0.50
N PHE A 27 -11.88 -20.54 1.02
CA PHE A 27 -11.27 -20.60 2.36
C PHE A 27 -9.85 -21.11 2.25
N PRO A 28 -9.00 -20.88 3.27
CA PRO A 28 -7.62 -21.33 3.26
C PRO A 28 -7.52 -22.85 3.15
N MET A 29 -6.68 -23.33 2.24
CA MET A 29 -6.49 -24.75 1.99
C MET A 29 -5.02 -25.12 1.79
N ASP A 30 -4.74 -26.43 1.84
CA ASP A 30 -3.46 -26.97 1.41
C ASP A 30 -3.24 -26.77 -0.10
N VAL A 31 -2.04 -26.38 -0.49
CA VAL A 31 -1.70 -26.15 -1.90
C VAL A 31 -1.59 -27.43 -2.73
N GLU A 32 -1.36 -28.59 -2.11
CA GLU A 32 -1.14 -29.83 -2.86
C GLU A 32 -2.38 -30.24 -3.69
N PRO A 33 -3.61 -30.28 -3.14
CA PRO A 33 -4.82 -30.56 -3.93
C PRO A 33 -5.04 -29.53 -5.05
N TYR A 34 -4.74 -28.26 -4.79
CA TYR A 34 -4.84 -27.20 -5.79
C TYR A 34 -3.87 -27.44 -6.96
N VAL A 35 -2.59 -27.66 -6.67
CA VAL A 35 -1.57 -27.92 -7.70
C VAL A 35 -1.94 -29.17 -8.51
N ARG A 36 -2.44 -30.21 -7.87
CA ARG A 36 -2.89 -31.43 -8.54
C ARG A 36 -4.06 -31.18 -9.47
N ALA A 37 -5.00 -30.32 -9.11
CA ALA A 37 -6.13 -29.97 -9.96
C ALA A 37 -5.73 -29.07 -11.13
N CYS A 38 -4.63 -28.33 -11.02
CA CYS A 38 -4.16 -27.41 -12.06
C CYS A 38 -3.54 -28.12 -13.26
N SER A 39 -3.64 -27.48 -14.42
CA SER A 39 -2.77 -27.70 -15.58
C SER A 39 -1.66 -26.65 -15.61
N LEU A 40 -0.51 -26.98 -16.21
CA LEU A 40 0.60 -26.03 -16.42
C LEU A 40 0.60 -25.55 -17.86
N TRP A 41 0.71 -24.25 -18.02
CA TRP A 41 0.73 -23.57 -19.31
C TRP A 41 1.98 -22.71 -19.46
N VAL A 42 2.39 -22.47 -20.70
CA VAL A 42 3.43 -21.53 -21.05
C VAL A 42 2.93 -20.54 -22.09
N GLN A 43 3.18 -19.27 -21.84
CA GLN A 43 2.95 -18.17 -22.77
C GLN A 43 4.27 -17.63 -23.25
N ARG A 44 4.59 -17.79 -24.54
CA ARG A 44 5.76 -17.18 -25.18
C ARG A 44 5.38 -15.84 -25.80
N PRO A 45 6.32 -14.90 -25.95
CA PRO A 45 6.06 -13.62 -26.60
C PRO A 45 5.55 -13.82 -28.03
N GLY A 46 4.36 -13.26 -28.33
CA GLY A 46 3.76 -13.34 -29.67
C GLY A 46 3.06 -14.65 -30.02
N GLU A 47 3.09 -15.65 -29.13
CA GLU A 47 2.42 -16.94 -29.35
C GLU A 47 1.17 -17.07 -28.48
N GLU A 48 0.26 -17.98 -28.84
CA GLU A 48 -0.85 -18.36 -27.97
C GLU A 48 -0.35 -19.26 -26.82
N PRO A 49 -1.02 -19.25 -25.65
CA PRO A 49 -0.67 -20.11 -24.53
C PRO A 49 -0.74 -21.59 -24.91
N VAL A 50 0.28 -22.35 -24.53
CA VAL A 50 0.36 -23.78 -24.78
C VAL A 50 0.33 -24.54 -23.46
N ARG A 51 -0.53 -25.57 -23.36
CA ARG A 51 -0.56 -26.47 -22.21
C ARG A 51 0.63 -27.42 -22.23
N VAL A 52 1.45 -27.37 -21.18
CA VAL A 52 2.66 -28.20 -21.03
C VAL A 52 2.33 -29.47 -20.24
N VAL A 53 1.57 -29.35 -19.15
CA VAL A 53 1.16 -30.48 -18.32
C VAL A 53 -0.35 -30.44 -18.13
N PRO A 54 -1.09 -31.52 -18.42
CA PRO A 54 -2.52 -31.59 -18.17
C PRO A 54 -2.83 -31.65 -16.67
N GLY A 55 -4.05 -31.24 -16.28
CA GLY A 55 -4.54 -31.37 -14.92
C GLY A 55 -4.53 -32.80 -14.40
N GLY A 56 -4.39 -32.96 -13.11
CA GLY A 56 -4.28 -34.27 -12.43
C GLY A 56 -2.90 -34.91 -12.53
N LYS A 57 -1.91 -34.26 -13.18
CA LYS A 57 -0.55 -34.82 -13.35
C LYS A 57 0.52 -34.05 -12.59
N LEU A 58 0.22 -32.87 -12.08
CA LEU A 58 1.14 -32.08 -11.26
C LEU A 58 1.11 -32.52 -9.80
N THR A 59 2.28 -32.51 -9.19
CA THR A 59 2.47 -32.63 -7.73
C THR A 59 3.44 -31.55 -7.27
N LEU A 60 3.54 -31.33 -5.96
CA LEU A 60 4.51 -30.38 -5.42
C LEU A 60 5.97 -30.77 -5.73
N GLU A 61 6.25 -32.06 -5.93
CA GLU A 61 7.58 -32.53 -6.30
C GLU A 61 7.87 -32.32 -7.80
N THR A 62 6.86 -32.50 -8.67
CA THR A 62 7.05 -32.38 -10.12
C THR A 62 6.93 -30.95 -10.64
N LEU A 63 6.28 -30.06 -9.90
CA LEU A 63 6.10 -28.66 -10.30
C LEU A 63 7.44 -27.92 -10.50
N PRO A 64 8.42 -27.98 -9.59
CA PRO A 64 9.70 -27.28 -9.76
C PRO A 64 10.60 -27.89 -10.84
N GLN A 65 10.36 -29.15 -11.22
CA GLN A 65 11.13 -29.85 -12.24
C GLN A 65 10.73 -29.47 -13.67
N GLN A 66 9.65 -28.73 -13.83
CA GLN A 66 9.20 -28.29 -15.14
C GLN A 66 10.18 -27.27 -15.72
N PRO A 67 10.67 -27.45 -16.96
CA PRO A 67 11.60 -26.52 -17.56
C PRO A 67 10.95 -25.15 -17.70
N LEU A 68 11.59 -24.15 -17.10
CA LEU A 68 11.20 -22.76 -17.31
C LEU A 68 11.89 -22.27 -18.57
N ASP A 69 11.12 -22.05 -19.63
CA ASP A 69 11.63 -21.52 -20.91
C ASP A 69 12.37 -20.18 -20.73
N GLY A 70 13.25 -19.89 -21.68
CA GLY A 70 14.14 -18.72 -21.66
C GLY A 70 13.43 -17.35 -21.58
N SER A 71 14.19 -16.28 -21.79
CA SER A 71 13.75 -14.88 -21.55
C SER A 71 12.41 -14.54 -22.24
N GLY A 72 11.47 -14.08 -21.45
CA GLY A 72 10.17 -13.57 -21.89
C GLY A 72 9.01 -14.57 -21.86
N ALA A 73 9.25 -15.86 -21.59
CA ALA A 73 8.17 -16.81 -21.40
C ALA A 73 7.59 -16.71 -19.97
N VAL A 74 6.27 -16.77 -19.86
CA VAL A 74 5.54 -16.82 -18.60
C VAL A 74 4.93 -18.20 -18.43
N HIS A 75 5.34 -18.90 -17.37
CA HIS A 75 4.74 -20.16 -16.96
C HIS A 75 3.67 -19.86 -15.93
N PHE A 76 2.53 -20.51 -16.05
CA PHE A 76 1.42 -20.30 -15.13
C PHE A 76 0.58 -21.55 -14.95
N LEU A 77 0.07 -21.73 -13.75
CA LEU A 77 -0.94 -22.73 -13.45
C LEU A 77 -2.30 -22.25 -13.94
N ARG A 78 -3.19 -23.20 -14.18
CA ARG A 78 -4.58 -22.92 -14.52
C ARG A 78 -5.49 -23.87 -13.78
N PHE A 79 -6.20 -23.31 -12.83
CA PHE A 79 -7.14 -24.05 -11.98
C PHE A 79 -8.48 -24.29 -12.64
N THR A 80 -8.97 -23.30 -13.39
CA THR A 80 -10.25 -23.36 -14.12
C THR A 80 -10.04 -23.74 -15.59
N ASP A 81 -9.29 -24.81 -15.86
CA ASP A 81 -9.03 -25.25 -17.23
C ASP A 81 -10.24 -26.05 -17.79
N PRO A 82 -10.97 -25.52 -18.79
CA PRO A 82 -12.11 -26.23 -19.40
C PRO A 82 -11.72 -27.55 -20.05
N GLN A 83 -10.44 -27.73 -20.39
CA GLN A 83 -9.91 -28.96 -21.02
C GLN A 83 -9.54 -30.05 -20.00
N ASN A 84 -9.58 -29.74 -18.70
CA ASN A 84 -9.33 -30.73 -17.64
C ASN A 84 -10.56 -31.55 -17.26
N GLN A 85 -11.73 -31.29 -17.87
CA GLN A 85 -12.89 -32.12 -17.66
C GLN A 85 -12.65 -33.50 -18.32
N PRO A 86 -12.82 -34.62 -17.60
CA PRO A 86 -12.59 -35.93 -18.17
C PRO A 86 -13.47 -36.15 -19.39
N ASP A 87 -12.84 -36.55 -20.51
CA ASP A 87 -13.50 -36.94 -21.75
C ASP A 87 -14.48 -38.09 -21.45
N GLY A 88 -15.75 -37.79 -21.34
CA GLY A 88 -16.77 -38.84 -21.15
C GLY A 88 -18.07 -38.39 -20.54
N GLU A 89 -18.13 -37.25 -19.85
CA GLU A 89 -19.38 -36.82 -19.20
C GLU A 89 -19.92 -35.49 -19.71
N SER A 90 -20.19 -35.39 -21.01
CA SER A 90 -21.07 -34.32 -21.51
C SER A 90 -22.51 -34.38 -20.89
N ARG A 91 -22.83 -35.49 -20.22
CA ARG A 91 -24.03 -35.63 -19.39
C ARG A 91 -23.86 -35.08 -17.96
N GLY A 92 -22.62 -34.98 -17.47
CA GLY A 92 -22.31 -34.44 -16.14
C GLY A 92 -22.35 -32.93 -16.05
N VAL A 93 -21.96 -32.20 -17.11
CA VAL A 93 -21.95 -30.72 -17.12
C VAL A 93 -23.36 -30.15 -16.90
N GLY A 94 -24.40 -30.75 -17.46
CA GLY A 94 -25.79 -30.38 -17.18
C GLY A 94 -26.16 -30.66 -15.71
N ALA A 95 -25.77 -31.81 -15.18
CA ALA A 95 -26.05 -32.21 -13.80
C ALA A 95 -25.17 -31.44 -12.79
N LEU A 96 -23.90 -31.16 -13.10
CA LEU A 96 -23.04 -30.31 -12.30
C LEU A 96 -23.50 -28.84 -12.34
N ARG A 97 -23.90 -28.34 -13.52
CA ARG A 97 -24.52 -27.03 -13.67
C ARG A 97 -25.87 -26.94 -12.92
N GLU A 98 -26.70 -27.98 -12.98
CA GLU A 98 -27.92 -28.04 -12.16
C GLU A 98 -27.66 -28.18 -10.68
N ARG A 99 -26.64 -28.96 -10.25
CA ARG A 99 -26.20 -29.05 -8.85
C ARG A 99 -25.58 -27.74 -8.38
N ALA A 100 -24.70 -27.11 -9.18
CA ALA A 100 -24.13 -25.80 -8.87
C ALA A 100 -25.23 -24.70 -8.83
N VAL A 101 -26.17 -24.69 -9.76
CA VAL A 101 -27.33 -23.79 -9.75
C VAL A 101 -28.27 -24.12 -8.58
N ARG A 102 -28.40 -25.37 -8.20
CA ARG A 102 -29.18 -25.80 -7.03
C ARG A 102 -28.42 -25.46 -5.73
N GLY A 103 -27.12 -25.73 -5.62
CA GLY A 103 -26.26 -25.30 -4.52
C GLY A 103 -26.22 -23.78 -4.39
N LEU A 104 -26.13 -23.03 -5.50
CA LEU A 104 -26.25 -21.56 -5.52
C LEU A 104 -27.64 -21.06 -5.15
N ARG A 105 -28.70 -21.88 -5.33
CA ARG A 105 -30.06 -21.58 -4.86
C ARG A 105 -30.29 -21.97 -3.40
N GLU A 106 -29.63 -23.02 -2.91
CA GLU A 106 -29.69 -23.47 -1.52
C GLU A 106 -28.75 -22.67 -0.60
N THR A 107 -27.58 -22.24 -1.05
CA THR A 107 -26.80 -21.18 -0.42
C THR A 107 -27.45 -19.82 -0.74
N ARG A 108 -28.60 -19.56 -0.15
CA ARG A 108 -29.33 -18.27 -0.22
C ARG A 108 -28.56 -17.08 0.35
N GLU A 109 -27.30 -17.24 0.71
CA GLU A 109 -26.45 -16.24 1.35
C GLU A 109 -25.24 -15.89 0.50
N VAL A 110 -25.48 -15.57 -0.78
CA VAL A 110 -24.44 -14.93 -1.61
C VAL A 110 -24.04 -13.62 -0.95
N PHE A 111 -22.73 -13.42 -0.79
CA PHE A 111 -22.18 -12.15 -0.32
C PHE A 111 -22.86 -10.99 -1.06
N LYS A 112 -23.47 -10.12 -0.28
CA LYS A 112 -24.06 -8.89 -0.80
C LYS A 112 -23.15 -7.75 -0.44
N ALA A 113 -22.42 -7.24 -1.41
CA ALA A 113 -21.71 -5.97 -1.27
C ALA A 113 -22.67 -4.92 -0.71
N GLY A 114 -22.24 -4.21 0.32
CA GLY A 114 -23.04 -3.12 0.89
C GLY A 114 -23.32 -2.08 -0.19
N ARG A 115 -24.52 -1.50 -0.18
CA ARG A 115 -24.91 -0.47 -1.15
C ARG A 115 -24.07 0.83 -1.07
N GLY A 116 -23.37 1.06 0.06
CA GLY A 116 -22.54 2.25 0.31
C GLY A 116 -21.24 2.39 -0.49
N ARG A 117 -20.88 1.41 -1.30
CA ARG A 117 -19.63 1.36 -2.03
C ARG A 117 -19.38 2.58 -2.93
N LEU A 118 -20.36 2.90 -3.78
CA LEU A 118 -20.22 4.00 -4.75
C LEU A 118 -20.34 5.38 -4.12
N ALA A 119 -21.08 5.50 -3.02
CA ALA A 119 -21.28 6.78 -2.34
C ALA A 119 -20.04 7.33 -1.63
N ARG A 120 -19.10 6.44 -1.27
CA ARG A 120 -17.87 6.82 -0.53
C ARG A 120 -16.77 7.33 -1.43
N VAL A 121 -16.84 7.00 -2.69
CA VAL A 121 -15.79 7.27 -3.65
C VAL A 121 -16.03 8.57 -4.39
N GLY A 122 -14.98 9.36 -4.63
CA GLY A 122 -15.03 10.61 -5.37
C GLY A 122 -15.49 10.43 -6.82
N TYR A 123 -16.13 11.46 -7.36
CA TYR A 123 -16.67 11.45 -8.72
C TYR A 123 -15.61 11.09 -9.79
N VAL A 124 -14.41 11.69 -9.68
CA VAL A 124 -13.30 11.42 -10.62
C VAL A 124 -12.89 9.94 -10.57
N SER A 125 -12.76 9.39 -9.37
CA SER A 125 -12.40 7.98 -9.19
C SER A 125 -13.47 7.03 -9.73
N ARG A 126 -14.77 7.36 -9.58
CA ARG A 126 -15.87 6.58 -10.18
C ARG A 126 -15.89 6.64 -11.70
N PHE A 127 -15.55 7.81 -12.26
CA PHE A 127 -15.42 7.97 -13.71
C PHE A 127 -14.24 7.14 -14.24
N VAL A 128 -13.11 7.17 -13.55
CA VAL A 128 -11.94 6.33 -13.89
C VAL A 128 -12.29 4.84 -13.78
N ASP A 129 -13.01 4.41 -12.74
CA ASP A 129 -13.47 3.02 -12.59
C ASP A 129 -14.41 2.60 -13.72
N ALA A 130 -15.31 3.49 -14.14
CA ALA A 130 -16.21 3.24 -15.29
C ALA A 130 -15.43 3.12 -16.60
N LEU A 131 -14.47 4.02 -16.85
CA LEU A 131 -13.60 3.93 -18.04
C LEU A 131 -12.75 2.66 -18.01
N TYR A 132 -12.17 2.32 -16.86
CA TYR A 132 -11.43 1.09 -16.67
C TYR A 132 -12.28 -0.14 -16.98
N SER A 133 -13.51 -0.20 -16.45
CA SER A 133 -14.43 -1.29 -16.72
C SER A 133 -14.78 -1.43 -18.22
N ILE A 134 -14.95 -0.29 -18.93
CA ILE A 134 -15.16 -0.30 -20.39
C ILE A 134 -13.90 -0.81 -21.12
N THR A 135 -12.72 -0.41 -20.69
CA THR A 135 -11.46 -0.86 -21.32
C THR A 135 -11.20 -2.36 -21.10
N LEU A 136 -11.62 -2.93 -19.97
CA LEU A 136 -11.56 -4.37 -19.71
C LEU A 136 -12.42 -5.18 -20.68
N LEU A 137 -13.56 -4.63 -21.12
CA LEU A 137 -14.39 -5.26 -22.15
C LEU A 137 -13.67 -5.43 -23.49
N ALA A 138 -12.74 -4.51 -23.79
CA ALA A 138 -11.99 -4.50 -25.06
C ALA A 138 -10.67 -5.29 -25.01
N ARG A 139 -10.07 -5.50 -23.84
CA ARG A 139 -8.71 -6.04 -23.68
C ARG A 139 -8.64 -7.49 -23.22
N GLY A 140 -9.75 -8.11 -22.89
CA GLY A 140 -9.81 -9.41 -22.23
C GLY A 140 -9.71 -9.24 -20.70
N ARG A 141 -10.26 -10.16 -20.00
CA ARG A 141 -10.36 -10.24 -18.53
C ARG A 141 -10.37 -11.71 -18.16
N VAL A 142 -10.18 -11.99 -16.88
CA VAL A 142 -10.52 -13.31 -16.36
C VAL A 142 -12.00 -13.57 -16.72
N PRO A 143 -12.32 -14.67 -17.42
CA PRO A 143 -13.69 -14.93 -17.85
C PRO A 143 -14.66 -14.81 -16.67
N GLY A 144 -15.77 -14.10 -16.83
CA GLY A 144 -16.74 -13.88 -15.75
C GLY A 144 -17.33 -15.17 -15.16
N GLU A 145 -17.16 -16.29 -15.87
CA GLU A 145 -17.51 -17.63 -15.41
C GLU A 145 -16.38 -18.31 -14.59
N ALA A 146 -15.17 -17.73 -14.57
CA ALA A 146 -14.02 -18.35 -13.90
C ALA A 146 -14.25 -18.52 -12.40
N ALA A 147 -14.79 -17.51 -11.71
CA ALA A 147 -15.10 -17.60 -10.29
C ALA A 147 -16.14 -18.68 -9.98
N GLY A 148 -17.15 -18.86 -10.87
CA GLY A 148 -18.14 -19.94 -10.76
C GLY A 148 -17.50 -21.32 -10.99
N SER A 149 -16.65 -21.43 -12.00
CA SER A 149 -15.92 -22.66 -12.30
C SER A 149 -14.94 -23.03 -11.18
N ALA A 150 -14.19 -22.03 -10.66
CA ALA A 150 -13.30 -22.20 -9.51
C ALA A 150 -14.05 -22.69 -8.26
N ALA A 151 -15.25 -22.11 -7.99
CA ALA A 151 -16.06 -22.52 -6.86
C ALA A 151 -16.54 -23.99 -6.98
N ILE A 152 -16.91 -24.45 -8.17
CA ILE A 152 -17.30 -25.85 -8.42
C ILE A 152 -16.09 -26.78 -8.17
N THR A 153 -14.94 -26.46 -8.75
CA THR A 153 -13.73 -27.27 -8.58
C THR A 153 -13.30 -27.30 -7.11
N TYR A 154 -13.31 -26.15 -6.44
CA TYR A 154 -12.99 -26.04 -5.02
C TYR A 154 -13.93 -26.85 -4.13
N GLN A 155 -15.25 -26.78 -4.37
CA GLN A 155 -16.23 -27.58 -3.64
C GLN A 155 -15.95 -29.08 -3.80
N GLY A 156 -15.62 -29.53 -5.01
CA GLY A 156 -15.22 -30.93 -5.23
C GLY A 156 -14.01 -31.34 -4.41
N LEU A 157 -12.98 -30.50 -4.33
CA LEU A 157 -11.80 -30.75 -3.49
C LEU A 157 -12.15 -30.81 -2.00
N MET A 158 -13.04 -29.94 -1.54
CA MET A 158 -13.49 -29.91 -0.13
C MET A 158 -14.43 -31.08 0.22
N GLU A 159 -15.22 -31.60 -0.73
CA GLU A 159 -16.03 -32.82 -0.55
C GLU A 159 -15.14 -34.06 -0.43
N GLU A 160 -14.02 -34.12 -1.16
CA GLU A 160 -13.06 -35.21 -1.05
C GLU A 160 -12.29 -35.16 0.27
N ARG A 161 -11.92 -33.98 0.73
CA ARG A 161 -11.21 -33.73 1.98
C ARG A 161 -11.53 -32.35 2.54
N GLU A 162 -12.49 -32.28 3.44
CA GLU A 162 -12.72 -31.05 4.21
C GLU A 162 -11.53 -30.82 5.15
N GLY A 163 -10.87 -29.67 5.02
CA GLY A 163 -9.77 -29.28 5.88
C GLY A 163 -9.31 -27.86 5.58
N TYR A 164 -8.96 -27.13 6.63
CA TYR A 164 -8.46 -25.76 6.57
C TYR A 164 -7.00 -25.75 6.98
N SER A 165 -6.14 -25.27 6.12
CA SER A 165 -4.69 -25.36 6.32
C SER A 165 -4.00 -24.03 6.12
N TYR A 166 -2.90 -23.84 6.82
CA TYR A 166 -1.93 -22.78 6.56
C TYR A 166 -0.53 -23.38 6.38
N HIS A 167 0.33 -22.64 5.70
CA HIS A 167 1.73 -22.99 5.55
C HIS A 167 2.56 -22.13 6.50
N GLY A 168 3.14 -22.76 7.50
CA GLY A 168 3.89 -22.11 8.57
C GLY A 168 5.39 -22.08 8.30
N ARG A 169 6.04 -20.93 8.47
CA ARG A 169 7.50 -20.78 8.43
C ARG A 169 7.98 -20.01 9.66
N VAL A 170 9.09 -20.45 10.25
CA VAL A 170 9.74 -19.74 11.35
C VAL A 170 11.05 -19.15 10.84
N ALA A 171 11.13 -17.84 10.75
CA ALA A 171 12.35 -17.11 10.40
C ALA A 171 12.96 -16.47 11.65
N ARG A 172 14.30 -16.40 11.69
CA ARG A 172 15.03 -15.74 12.77
C ARG A 172 15.90 -14.65 12.18
N GLN A 173 15.63 -13.41 12.57
CA GLN A 173 16.31 -12.25 12.02
C GLN A 173 16.42 -11.15 13.07
N GLU A 174 17.64 -10.60 13.27
CA GLU A 174 17.88 -9.40 14.10
C GLU A 174 17.27 -9.51 15.51
N GLY A 175 17.48 -10.65 16.19
CA GLY A 175 16.95 -10.89 17.53
C GLY A 175 15.47 -11.26 17.58
N TRP A 176 14.75 -11.18 16.46
CA TRP A 176 13.35 -11.58 16.35
C TRP A 176 13.21 -13.03 15.90
N THR A 177 12.25 -13.74 16.48
CA THR A 177 11.70 -14.98 15.93
C THR A 177 10.36 -14.67 15.29
N VAL A 178 10.28 -14.82 13.97
CA VAL A 178 9.11 -14.42 13.17
C VAL A 178 8.34 -15.66 12.75
N LEU A 179 7.14 -15.80 13.26
CA LEU A 179 6.20 -16.84 12.83
C LEU A 179 5.41 -16.29 11.64
N GLN A 180 5.55 -16.94 10.50
CA GLN A 180 4.88 -16.56 9.27
C GLN A 180 3.80 -17.58 8.96
N TYR A 181 2.55 -17.15 8.90
CA TYR A 181 1.39 -17.94 8.51
C TYR A 181 0.99 -17.53 7.10
N TRP A 182 1.29 -18.38 6.13
CA TRP A 182 0.93 -18.20 4.73
C TRP A 182 -0.39 -18.89 4.46
N LEU A 183 -1.41 -18.13 4.12
CA LEU A 183 -2.77 -18.57 3.84
C LEU A 183 -2.94 -18.63 2.33
N PHE A 184 -3.27 -19.82 1.82
CA PHE A 184 -3.50 -20.03 0.41
C PHE A 184 -4.99 -20.19 0.13
N TYR A 185 -5.52 -19.36 -0.76
CA TYR A 185 -6.89 -19.45 -1.27
C TYR A 185 -6.86 -19.80 -2.76
N PRO A 186 -7.77 -20.66 -3.25
CA PRO A 186 -7.72 -21.12 -4.63
C PRO A 186 -8.13 -20.07 -5.66
N PHE A 187 -8.87 -19.06 -5.25
CA PHE A 187 -9.34 -18.01 -6.13
C PHE A 187 -9.66 -16.72 -5.34
N ASN A 188 -9.32 -15.57 -5.93
CA ASN A 188 -9.73 -14.25 -5.48
C ASN A 188 -10.90 -13.79 -6.34
N ASP A 189 -12.09 -13.64 -5.75
CA ASP A 189 -13.32 -13.24 -6.46
C ASP A 189 -13.84 -11.87 -6.02
N TRP A 190 -12.93 -11.03 -5.56
CA TRP A 190 -13.23 -9.73 -4.98
C TRP A 190 -14.13 -8.84 -5.84
N ARG A 191 -13.98 -8.93 -7.17
CA ARG A 191 -14.74 -8.12 -8.11
C ARG A 191 -15.58 -8.90 -9.12
N SER A 192 -15.90 -10.14 -8.83
CA SER A 192 -16.76 -10.93 -9.72
C SER A 192 -18.10 -10.24 -10.06
N GLY A 193 -18.66 -9.43 -9.15
CA GLY A 193 -19.81 -8.56 -9.40
C GLY A 193 -19.54 -7.32 -10.27
N PHE A 194 -18.27 -7.09 -10.68
CA PHE A 194 -17.79 -5.95 -11.47
C PHE A 194 -17.06 -6.39 -12.72
N PHE A 195 -17.62 -7.35 -13.43
CA PHE A 195 -17.06 -7.89 -14.65
C PHE A 195 -15.74 -8.65 -14.47
N GLY A 196 -15.43 -9.12 -13.26
CA GLY A 196 -14.22 -9.87 -12.95
C GLY A 196 -12.93 -9.05 -12.98
N ALA A 197 -13.01 -7.74 -12.92
CA ALA A 197 -11.83 -6.91 -12.77
C ALA A 197 -11.10 -7.24 -11.47
N ASN A 198 -9.82 -7.55 -11.53
CA ASN A 198 -8.99 -7.97 -10.40
C ASN A 198 -9.33 -9.35 -9.79
N ASP A 199 -10.21 -10.13 -10.42
CA ASP A 199 -10.37 -11.54 -10.07
C ASP A 199 -9.15 -12.31 -10.59
N HIS A 200 -8.62 -13.25 -9.80
CA HIS A 200 -7.52 -14.10 -10.24
C HIS A 200 -7.54 -15.46 -9.54
N GLU A 201 -6.99 -16.46 -10.20
CA GLU A 201 -6.74 -17.77 -9.61
C GLU A 201 -5.58 -17.68 -8.63
N ALA A 202 -5.64 -18.45 -7.57
CA ALA A 202 -4.73 -18.45 -6.42
C ALA A 202 -4.66 -17.10 -5.70
N ASP A 203 -4.54 -17.15 -4.40
CA ASP A 203 -4.27 -15.98 -3.59
C ASP A 203 -3.43 -16.37 -2.38
N TRP A 204 -2.39 -15.57 -2.09
CA TRP A 204 -1.47 -15.82 -1.00
C TRP A 204 -1.50 -14.65 -0.02
N GLU A 205 -2.16 -14.86 1.10
CA GLU A 205 -2.19 -13.90 2.18
C GLU A 205 -1.28 -14.33 3.33
N LYS A 206 -0.94 -13.41 4.23
CA LYS A 206 0.01 -13.72 5.30
C LYS A 206 -0.25 -12.93 6.58
N VAL A 207 -0.01 -13.63 7.67
CA VAL A 207 -0.01 -13.09 9.03
C VAL A 207 1.35 -13.39 9.64
N HIS A 208 2.00 -12.39 10.24
CA HIS A 208 3.27 -12.58 10.94
C HIS A 208 3.11 -12.25 12.41
N VAL A 209 3.63 -13.12 13.29
CA VAL A 209 3.78 -12.86 14.72
C VAL A 209 5.26 -12.78 15.04
N TYR A 210 5.67 -11.70 15.68
CA TYR A 210 7.06 -11.42 16.02
C TYR A 210 7.27 -11.67 17.51
N LEU A 211 8.14 -12.63 17.82
CA LEU A 211 8.48 -13.00 19.17
C LEU A 211 9.86 -12.47 19.52
N ALA A 212 10.01 -11.97 20.73
CA ALA A 212 11.30 -11.65 21.32
C ALA A 212 11.59 -12.56 22.51
N GLN A 213 12.87 -12.78 22.77
CA GLN A 213 13.28 -13.53 23.95
C GLN A 213 13.16 -12.64 25.20
N ALA A 214 12.37 -13.10 26.17
CA ALA A 214 12.25 -12.47 27.46
C ALA A 214 13.45 -12.79 28.37
N PRO A 215 13.67 -12.06 29.48
CA PRO A 215 14.78 -12.31 30.39
C PRO A 215 14.83 -13.73 30.99
N ASP A 216 13.70 -14.40 31.09
CA ASP A 216 13.57 -15.80 31.52
C ASP A 216 13.91 -16.82 30.42
N GLY A 217 14.24 -16.35 29.21
CA GLY A 217 14.56 -17.19 28.06
C GLY A 217 13.35 -17.62 27.22
N GLU A 218 12.12 -17.35 27.68
CA GLU A 218 10.92 -17.66 26.91
C GLU A 218 10.72 -16.71 25.73
N LEU A 219 10.17 -17.23 24.62
CA LEU A 219 9.73 -16.43 23.49
C LEU A 219 8.34 -15.87 23.77
N ARG A 220 8.22 -14.53 23.76
CA ARG A 220 6.96 -13.81 23.98
C ARG A 220 6.59 -12.98 22.76
N PRO A 221 5.29 -12.92 22.43
CA PRO A 221 4.84 -12.11 21.29
C PRO A 221 4.88 -10.63 21.64
N GLU A 222 5.53 -9.83 20.77
CA GLU A 222 5.68 -8.40 20.93
C GLU A 222 4.94 -7.62 19.84
N TRP A 223 4.87 -8.17 18.63
CA TRP A 223 4.23 -7.55 17.50
C TRP A 223 3.48 -8.56 16.64
N VAL A 224 2.48 -8.05 15.91
CA VAL A 224 1.77 -8.81 14.88
C VAL A 224 1.60 -7.92 13.65
N ALA A 225 1.67 -8.50 12.44
CA ALA A 225 1.48 -7.79 11.19
C ALA A 225 0.59 -8.59 10.24
N TYR A 226 -0.44 -7.94 9.70
CA TYR A 226 -1.40 -8.53 8.78
C TYR A 226 -1.21 -7.96 7.37
N ALA A 227 -1.10 -8.83 6.36
CA ALA A 227 -1.05 -8.40 4.98
C ALA A 227 -2.39 -7.79 4.56
N SER A 228 -2.33 -6.64 3.94
CA SER A 228 -3.52 -5.98 3.40
C SER A 228 -3.11 -5.15 2.19
N HIS A 229 -3.46 -5.61 1.00
CA HIS A 229 -3.20 -4.93 -0.27
C HIS A 229 -1.77 -4.34 -0.41
N ASN A 230 -1.68 -3.05 -0.74
CA ASN A 230 -0.43 -2.31 -0.95
C ASN A 230 0.16 -1.69 0.32
N TYR A 231 -0.37 -2.04 1.50
CA TYR A 231 0.17 -1.53 2.75
C TYR A 231 1.47 -2.22 3.12
N PHE A 232 2.36 -1.49 3.76
CA PHE A 232 3.67 -1.99 4.15
C PHE A 232 4.22 -1.24 5.37
N GLY A 233 5.21 -1.84 6.03
CA GLY A 233 5.91 -1.25 7.16
C GLY A 233 4.99 -0.95 8.34
N ASP A 234 5.12 0.26 8.90
CA ASP A 234 4.44 0.69 10.13
C ASP A 234 2.91 0.61 10.06
N ASN A 235 2.34 0.57 8.87
CA ASN A 235 0.89 0.49 8.68
C ASN A 235 0.34 -0.94 8.87
N LEU A 236 1.18 -1.96 8.66
CA LEU A 236 0.77 -3.37 8.77
C LEU A 236 0.79 -3.89 10.19
N ARG A 237 1.69 -3.37 11.05
CA ARG A 237 1.93 -3.93 12.37
C ARG A 237 1.09 -3.28 13.45
N ARG A 238 0.85 -4.05 14.50
CA ARG A 238 0.37 -3.61 15.81
C ARG A 238 1.24 -4.24 16.89
N ARG A 239 1.44 -3.50 17.97
CA ARG A 239 2.06 -4.10 19.16
C ARG A 239 1.10 -5.11 19.77
N TRP A 240 1.62 -6.18 20.35
CA TRP A 240 0.80 -7.28 20.87
C TRP A 240 -0.20 -6.86 21.95
N ASP A 241 0.14 -5.83 22.71
CA ASP A 241 -0.72 -5.24 23.74
C ASP A 241 -1.67 -4.14 23.21
N ASP A 242 -1.66 -3.87 21.91
CA ASP A 242 -2.59 -2.89 21.31
C ASP A 242 -4.03 -3.41 21.44
N PRO A 243 -4.97 -2.61 21.97
CA PRO A 243 -6.37 -2.99 22.08
C PRO A 243 -7.05 -3.26 20.73
N GLU A 244 -6.45 -2.89 19.59
CA GLU A 244 -6.92 -3.30 18.25
C GLU A 244 -6.60 -4.76 17.95
N VAL A 245 -5.62 -5.37 18.63
CA VAL A 245 -5.28 -6.78 18.46
C VAL A 245 -6.21 -7.63 19.32
N GLU A 246 -7.34 -8.01 18.76
CA GLU A 246 -8.22 -8.99 19.38
C GLU A 246 -7.51 -10.34 19.44
N LYS A 247 -7.71 -11.08 20.51
CA LYS A 247 -7.07 -12.38 20.75
C LYS A 247 -8.04 -13.37 21.37
N VAL A 248 -7.90 -14.64 21.03
CA VAL A 248 -8.50 -15.78 21.74
C VAL A 248 -7.34 -16.53 22.40
N GLY A 249 -7.14 -16.32 23.70
CA GLY A 249 -5.92 -16.80 24.37
C GLY A 249 -4.66 -16.12 23.80
N GLU A 250 -3.74 -16.91 23.26
CA GLU A 250 -2.53 -16.41 22.57
C GLU A 250 -2.69 -16.36 21.03
N HIS A 251 -3.90 -16.54 20.50
CA HIS A 251 -4.19 -16.59 19.07
C HIS A 251 -4.71 -15.22 18.59
N PRO A 252 -4.01 -14.53 17.69
CA PRO A 252 -4.48 -13.24 17.17
C PRO A 252 -5.67 -13.44 16.23
N VAL A 253 -6.69 -12.59 16.38
CA VAL A 253 -7.89 -12.62 15.55
C VAL A 253 -7.70 -11.76 14.30
N VAL A 254 -7.99 -12.33 13.15
CA VAL A 254 -7.89 -11.70 11.84
C VAL A 254 -9.28 -11.63 11.22
N TYR A 255 -9.71 -10.43 10.85
CA TYR A 255 -10.92 -10.20 10.07
C TYR A 255 -10.58 -10.24 8.58
N VAL A 256 -11.09 -11.26 7.89
CA VAL A 256 -10.77 -11.52 6.49
C VAL A 256 -11.81 -10.85 5.59
N ALA A 257 -11.34 -10.09 4.63
CA ALA A 257 -12.21 -9.43 3.66
C ALA A 257 -12.73 -10.42 2.61
N ALA A 258 -14.01 -10.28 2.29
CA ALA A 258 -14.67 -11.15 1.33
C ALA A 258 -14.05 -11.02 -0.06
N GLY A 259 -13.65 -12.13 -0.62
CA GLY A 259 -13.13 -12.29 -1.97
C GLY A 259 -11.70 -11.78 -2.19
N SER A 260 -11.25 -10.73 -1.50
CA SER A 260 -9.86 -10.24 -1.56
C SER A 260 -8.94 -10.92 -0.56
N HIS A 261 -9.51 -11.56 0.46
CA HIS A 261 -8.85 -12.22 1.58
C HIS A 261 -7.87 -11.34 2.38
N ALA A 262 -7.84 -10.03 2.11
CA ALA A 262 -7.01 -9.08 2.85
C ALA A 262 -7.34 -9.12 4.35
N SER A 263 -6.32 -8.98 5.17
CA SER A 263 -6.39 -9.20 6.62
C SER A 263 -6.49 -7.88 7.38
N TYR A 264 -7.45 -7.78 8.33
CA TYR A 264 -7.74 -6.58 9.11
C TYR A 264 -7.81 -6.86 10.61
N TYR A 265 -7.57 -5.83 11.44
CA TYR A 265 -7.60 -5.92 12.91
C TYR A 265 -9.00 -5.76 13.51
N ALA A 266 -9.93 -5.15 12.80
CA ALA A 266 -11.28 -4.91 13.30
C ALA A 266 -12.32 -5.22 12.23
N PRO A 267 -13.54 -5.62 12.62
CA PRO A 267 -14.61 -5.85 11.66
C PRO A 267 -15.09 -4.56 11.03
N GLY A 268 -15.42 -4.59 9.74
CA GLY A 268 -15.98 -3.43 9.07
C GLY A 268 -15.83 -3.41 7.56
N GLU A 269 -16.06 -2.23 7.01
CA GLU A 269 -15.90 -1.93 5.60
C GLU A 269 -14.72 -0.97 5.43
N TYR A 270 -13.75 -1.36 4.63
CA TYR A 270 -12.52 -0.62 4.42
C TYR A 270 -12.45 -0.05 3.01
N LEU A 271 -12.10 1.24 2.93
CA LEU A 271 -11.82 1.88 1.65
C LEU A 271 -10.36 1.62 1.29
N THR A 272 -10.17 0.94 0.19
CA THR A 272 -8.85 0.69 -0.40
C THR A 272 -8.76 1.35 -1.77
N GLU A 273 -7.57 1.63 -2.23
CA GLU A 273 -7.32 2.29 -3.50
C GLU A 273 -6.24 1.53 -4.26
N LEU A 274 -6.47 1.25 -5.54
CA LEU A 274 -5.43 0.78 -6.45
C LEU A 274 -4.82 1.96 -7.19
N ASP A 275 -3.51 2.04 -7.17
CA ASP A 275 -2.75 3.03 -7.92
C ASP A 275 -2.65 2.63 -9.39
N LEU A 276 -3.10 3.52 -10.28
CA LEU A 276 -2.84 3.32 -11.71
C LEU A 276 -1.37 3.66 -12.00
N PRO A 277 -0.59 2.75 -12.59
CA PRO A 277 0.79 3.01 -12.96
C PRO A 277 0.84 4.08 -14.05
N LEU A 278 1.32 5.27 -13.69
CA LEU A 278 1.52 6.36 -14.63
C LEU A 278 2.90 6.29 -15.24
N PRO A 279 3.05 6.69 -16.52
CA PRO A 279 4.35 6.92 -17.13
C PRO A 279 5.22 7.81 -16.24
N ARG A 280 6.49 7.43 -16.01
CA ARG A 280 7.42 8.12 -15.08
C ARG A 280 7.48 9.64 -15.25
N ARG A 281 7.29 10.14 -16.49
CA ARG A 281 7.28 11.60 -16.80
C ARG A 281 6.05 12.28 -16.20
N LEU A 282 4.86 11.71 -16.38
CA LEU A 282 3.61 12.23 -15.83
C LEU A 282 3.59 12.16 -14.30
N ALA A 283 4.01 11.04 -13.72
CA ALA A 283 4.13 10.88 -12.27
C ALA A 283 5.05 11.95 -11.62
N ARG A 284 6.11 12.39 -12.33
CA ARG A 284 7.00 13.47 -11.87
C ARG A 284 6.32 14.83 -11.87
N ILE A 285 5.58 15.14 -12.95
CA ILE A 285 4.83 16.41 -13.08
C ILE A 285 3.78 16.50 -11.96
N PHE A 286 2.99 15.45 -11.76
CA PHE A 286 1.96 15.44 -10.70
C PHE A 286 2.54 15.53 -9.30
N ARG A 287 3.69 14.89 -9.03
CA ARG A 287 4.39 15.06 -7.74
C ARG A 287 4.86 16.49 -7.52
N GLY A 288 5.42 17.13 -8.57
CA GLY A 288 5.82 18.53 -8.52
C GLY A 288 4.64 19.47 -8.26
N MET A 289 3.52 19.26 -8.93
CA MET A 289 2.29 20.03 -8.71
C MET A 289 1.76 19.86 -7.28
N ARG A 290 1.69 18.65 -6.75
CA ARG A 290 1.26 18.41 -5.35
C ARG A 290 2.21 19.04 -4.33
N GLY A 291 3.54 18.94 -4.56
CA GLY A 291 4.53 19.62 -3.74
C GLY A 291 4.29 21.13 -3.67
N PHE A 292 4.12 21.74 -4.83
CA PHE A 292 3.80 23.17 -4.95
C PHE A 292 2.51 23.56 -4.23
N TRP A 293 1.39 22.80 -4.43
CA TRP A 293 0.13 23.07 -3.75
C TRP A 293 0.25 22.97 -2.24
N ARG A 294 0.97 21.97 -1.74
CA ARG A 294 1.18 21.78 -0.29
C ARG A 294 2.03 22.90 0.32
N GLU A 295 3.14 23.25 -0.33
CA GLU A 295 4.11 24.22 0.18
C GLU A 295 3.63 25.65 0.03
N THR A 296 2.95 25.97 -1.09
CA THR A 296 2.58 27.36 -1.43
C THR A 296 1.20 27.74 -0.91
N LEU A 297 0.26 26.81 -0.85
CA LEU A 297 -1.14 27.10 -0.52
C LEU A 297 -1.56 26.58 0.86
N GLY A 298 -0.67 25.89 1.59
CA GLY A 298 -0.96 25.37 2.94
C GLY A 298 -2.15 24.41 3.01
N GLN A 299 -2.65 23.95 1.86
CA GLN A 299 -3.76 23.00 1.83
C GLN A 299 -3.24 21.60 2.11
N TYR A 300 -3.66 21.07 3.24
CA TYR A 300 -3.49 19.67 3.57
C TYR A 300 -4.39 18.83 2.65
N VAL A 301 -3.91 18.52 1.47
CA VAL A 301 -4.49 17.46 0.65
C VAL A 301 -4.10 16.17 1.37
N GLY A 302 -5.05 15.61 2.13
CA GLY A 302 -4.83 14.42 2.93
C GLY A 302 -4.37 13.25 2.03
N GLY A 303 -3.15 12.83 2.24
CA GLY A 303 -2.47 11.76 1.53
C GLY A 303 -0.98 11.86 1.79
N ASP A 304 -0.29 10.74 2.08
CA ASP A 304 1.16 10.73 2.20
C ASP A 304 1.83 11.15 0.90
N ALA A 305 3.04 11.67 1.01
CA ALA A 305 3.90 12.02 -0.12
C ALA A 305 4.22 10.80 -1.05
N ARG A 306 3.79 9.60 -0.66
CA ARG A 306 3.91 8.35 -1.41
C ARG A 306 2.74 8.09 -2.35
N ASP A 307 1.56 8.70 -2.14
CA ASP A 307 0.41 8.61 -3.03
C ASP A 307 0.69 9.39 -4.32
N ALA A 308 1.59 8.86 -5.13
CA ALA A 308 2.09 9.51 -6.34
C ALA A 308 1.14 9.34 -7.54
N ALA A 309 0.13 8.48 -7.43
CA ALA A 309 -0.84 8.29 -8.48
C ALA A 309 -1.93 9.38 -8.40
N PRO A 310 -2.17 10.14 -9.48
CA PRO A 310 -3.24 11.13 -9.50
C PRO A 310 -4.63 10.50 -9.65
N PHE A 311 -4.68 9.22 -10.01
CA PHE A 311 -5.90 8.47 -10.23
C PHE A 311 -5.84 7.18 -9.43
N HIS A 312 -6.77 7.04 -8.50
CA HIS A 312 -6.95 5.85 -7.68
C HIS A 312 -8.27 5.19 -8.08
N ILE A 313 -8.25 3.89 -8.28
CA ILE A 313 -9.46 3.10 -8.43
C ILE A 313 -9.89 2.69 -7.02
N PRO A 314 -11.03 3.17 -6.54
CA PRO A 314 -11.46 2.88 -5.19
C PRO A 314 -12.14 1.52 -5.11
N PHE A 315 -11.86 0.81 -4.04
CA PHE A 315 -12.49 -0.45 -3.68
C PHE A 315 -12.99 -0.40 -2.25
N VAL A 316 -13.94 -1.27 -1.94
CA VAL A 316 -14.39 -1.49 -0.57
C VAL A 316 -14.16 -2.95 -0.23
N ASP A 317 -13.35 -3.19 0.79
CA ASP A 317 -13.23 -4.49 1.42
C ASP A 317 -14.26 -4.64 2.53
N TYR A 318 -14.88 -5.80 2.57
CA TYR A 318 -15.89 -6.16 3.55
C TYR A 318 -15.34 -7.22 4.49
N ALA A 319 -14.64 -6.79 5.53
CA ALA A 319 -14.08 -7.66 6.57
C ALA A 319 -15.03 -7.69 7.78
N ARG A 320 -16.22 -8.30 7.62
CA ARG A 320 -17.28 -8.24 8.63
C ARG A 320 -17.08 -9.20 9.79
N GLY A 321 -16.45 -10.35 9.52
CA GLY A 321 -16.24 -11.40 10.53
C GLY A 321 -17.53 -12.06 11.02
N ASP A 322 -18.57 -12.02 10.20
CA ASP A 322 -19.92 -12.56 10.49
C ASP A 322 -20.18 -13.92 9.82
N GLY A 323 -19.14 -14.51 9.22
CA GLY A 323 -19.16 -15.82 8.56
C GLY A 323 -18.45 -16.90 9.36
N LEU A 324 -17.82 -17.84 8.66
CA LEU A 324 -17.08 -18.96 9.22
C LEU A 324 -15.91 -18.47 10.08
N VAL A 325 -15.71 -19.10 11.25
CA VAL A 325 -14.57 -18.86 12.13
C VAL A 325 -13.67 -20.09 12.13
N ILE A 326 -12.40 -19.90 11.73
CA ILE A 326 -11.39 -20.98 11.70
C ILE A 326 -10.30 -20.69 12.73
N GLY A 327 -9.97 -21.66 13.57
CA GLY A 327 -8.96 -21.58 14.62
C GLY A 327 -9.52 -21.80 16.01
N GLU A 328 -8.75 -21.41 17.02
CA GLU A 328 -9.07 -21.65 18.43
C GLU A 328 -10.43 -21.05 18.83
N GLY A 329 -11.30 -21.86 19.40
CA GLY A 329 -12.65 -21.44 19.79
C GLY A 329 -13.61 -21.15 18.66
N GLY A 330 -13.23 -21.44 17.40
CA GLY A 330 -14.05 -21.21 16.22
C GLY A 330 -14.93 -22.38 15.82
N ASP A 331 -15.64 -22.23 14.69
CA ASP A 331 -16.52 -23.26 14.13
C ASP A 331 -15.73 -24.46 13.57
N ARG A 332 -14.50 -24.21 13.15
CA ARG A 332 -13.55 -25.17 12.57
C ARG A 332 -12.17 -24.97 13.13
N ALA A 333 -11.47 -26.07 13.39
CA ALA A 333 -10.06 -26.05 13.76
C ALA A 333 -9.16 -26.05 12.51
N TRP A 334 -7.93 -25.59 12.69
CA TRP A 334 -6.89 -25.78 11.70
C TRP A 334 -6.44 -27.25 11.62
N ASP A 335 -6.19 -27.72 10.42
CA ASP A 335 -5.39 -28.93 10.21
C ASP A 335 -3.97 -28.74 10.77
N PRO A 336 -3.20 -29.82 10.99
CA PRO A 336 -1.79 -29.70 11.30
C PRO A 336 -1.06 -28.78 10.33
N PRO A 337 -0.24 -27.81 10.83
CA PRO A 337 0.43 -26.84 9.98
C PRO A 337 1.32 -27.51 8.95
N LYS A 338 1.32 -26.99 7.73
CA LYS A 338 2.26 -27.38 6.68
C LYS A 338 3.54 -26.59 6.87
N VAL A 339 4.50 -27.17 7.61
CA VAL A 339 5.73 -26.45 7.94
C VAL A 339 6.62 -26.29 6.70
N ILE A 340 6.94 -25.07 6.34
CA ILE A 340 7.94 -24.72 5.35
C ILE A 340 9.30 -24.68 6.05
N SER A 341 10.11 -25.71 5.83
CA SER A 341 11.44 -25.86 6.45
C SER A 341 12.47 -24.88 5.86
N GLU A 342 13.58 -24.73 6.55
CA GLU A 342 14.81 -24.12 6.02
C GLU A 342 15.87 -25.21 5.81
N PRO A 343 16.43 -25.34 4.60
CA PRO A 343 16.12 -24.57 3.38
C PRO A 343 14.71 -24.83 2.88
N ALA A 344 14.16 -23.83 2.16
CA ALA A 344 12.80 -23.92 1.62
C ALA A 344 12.65 -25.10 0.66
N PRO A 345 11.53 -25.84 0.73
CA PRO A 345 11.29 -26.98 -0.18
C PRO A 345 11.25 -26.51 -1.65
N GLU A 346 11.58 -27.42 -2.56
CA GLU A 346 11.72 -27.09 -3.98
C GLU A 346 10.46 -26.49 -4.61
N TRP A 347 9.27 -26.90 -4.16
CA TRP A 347 8.03 -26.31 -4.68
C TRP A 347 7.88 -24.82 -4.34
N VAL A 348 8.53 -24.34 -3.27
CA VAL A 348 8.60 -22.92 -2.90
C VAL A 348 9.72 -22.21 -3.65
N SER A 349 10.93 -22.79 -3.64
CA SER A 349 12.14 -22.13 -4.13
C SER A 349 12.42 -22.35 -5.62
N GLY A 350 11.95 -23.46 -6.19
CA GLY A 350 12.20 -23.87 -7.56
C GLY A 350 11.19 -23.33 -8.57
N TYR A 351 9.90 -23.29 -8.22
CA TYR A 351 8.88 -22.80 -9.14
C TYR A 351 8.73 -21.28 -9.07
N ARG A 352 8.99 -20.60 -10.19
CA ARG A 352 8.94 -19.13 -10.32
C ARG A 352 7.87 -18.66 -11.31
N GLY A 353 6.95 -19.56 -11.67
CA GLY A 353 5.79 -19.24 -12.49
C GLY A 353 4.66 -18.64 -11.67
N LEU A 354 3.60 -18.22 -12.34
CA LEU A 354 2.38 -17.77 -11.69
C LEU A 354 1.58 -18.97 -11.17
N TRP A 355 0.96 -18.81 -10.02
CA TRP A 355 0.16 -19.87 -9.38
C TRP A 355 -1.26 -19.96 -9.93
N GLY A 356 -1.62 -19.17 -10.93
CA GLY A 356 -2.89 -19.17 -11.61
C GLY A 356 -2.81 -18.50 -12.97
N LEU A 357 -3.95 -18.27 -13.60
CA LEU A 357 -4.08 -17.76 -14.95
C LEU A 357 -3.29 -16.46 -15.17
N TYR A 358 -2.53 -16.40 -16.26
CA TYR A 358 -1.92 -15.17 -16.77
C TYR A 358 -2.92 -14.41 -17.65
N ALA A 359 -3.48 -13.33 -17.12
CA ALA A 359 -4.56 -12.57 -17.76
C ALA A 359 -4.08 -11.49 -18.74
N ARG A 360 -2.76 -11.22 -18.78
CA ARG A 360 -2.16 -10.14 -19.59
C ARG A 360 -2.70 -8.75 -19.27
N ASP A 361 -3.08 -8.53 -18.02
CA ASP A 361 -3.54 -7.23 -17.58
C ASP A 361 -2.37 -6.23 -17.48
N PRO A 362 -2.40 -5.10 -18.22
CA PRO A 362 -1.35 -4.10 -18.14
C PRO A 362 -1.30 -3.36 -16.80
N PHE A 363 -2.30 -3.53 -15.94
CA PHE A 363 -2.43 -2.89 -14.63
C PHE A 363 -2.08 -3.80 -13.45
N GLU A 364 -1.54 -5.01 -13.72
CA GLU A 364 -1.13 -6.00 -12.70
C GLU A 364 -2.25 -6.45 -11.74
N GLY A 365 -3.52 -6.18 -12.08
CA GLY A 365 -4.65 -6.43 -11.18
C GLY A 365 -5.30 -7.80 -11.30
N GLU A 366 -5.12 -8.50 -12.42
CA GLU A 366 -5.79 -9.77 -12.72
C GLU A 366 -4.82 -10.96 -12.81
N ASP A 367 -3.51 -10.70 -12.77
CA ASP A 367 -2.52 -11.76 -12.80
C ASP A 367 -2.44 -12.47 -11.44
N ALA A 368 -2.36 -13.79 -11.49
CA ALA A 368 -2.17 -14.61 -10.32
C ALA A 368 -0.82 -14.32 -9.62
N PRO A 369 -0.70 -14.59 -8.31
CA PRO A 369 0.55 -14.45 -7.57
C PRO A 369 1.61 -15.47 -8.03
N ALA A 370 2.88 -15.19 -7.73
CA ALA A 370 4.01 -16.07 -8.03
C ALA A 370 4.43 -16.97 -6.84
N GLY A 371 3.52 -17.23 -5.91
CA GLY A 371 3.74 -18.06 -4.73
C GLY A 371 4.22 -17.27 -3.51
N PRO A 372 4.58 -17.94 -2.42
CA PRO A 372 4.93 -17.27 -1.17
C PRO A 372 6.31 -16.60 -1.23
N MET A 373 7.26 -17.15 -2.00
CA MET A 373 8.64 -16.68 -2.03
C MET A 373 8.91 -15.58 -3.05
N TYR A 374 8.14 -15.53 -4.15
CA TYR A 374 8.45 -14.66 -5.28
C TYR A 374 7.35 -13.62 -5.54
N ASN A 375 7.77 -12.46 -6.04
CA ASN A 375 6.90 -11.50 -6.69
C ASN A 375 6.63 -11.91 -8.15
N ARG A 376 5.62 -11.32 -8.78
CA ARG A 376 5.27 -11.59 -10.20
C ARG A 376 6.43 -11.31 -11.17
N ASP A 377 7.32 -10.39 -10.85
CA ASP A 377 8.55 -10.08 -11.61
C ASP A 377 9.69 -11.08 -11.36
N LYS A 378 9.43 -12.19 -10.65
CA LYS A 378 10.37 -13.24 -10.27
C LYS A 378 11.45 -12.80 -9.26
N THR A 379 11.37 -11.62 -8.70
CA THR A 379 12.21 -11.21 -7.56
C THR A 379 11.73 -11.87 -6.28
N VAL A 380 12.62 -12.07 -5.32
CA VAL A 380 12.23 -12.61 -4.01
C VAL A 380 11.39 -11.56 -3.25
N ALA A 381 10.27 -11.98 -2.70
CA ALA A 381 9.36 -11.10 -1.96
C ALA A 381 9.99 -10.63 -0.64
N ARG A 382 9.83 -9.33 -0.32
CA ARG A 382 10.42 -8.77 0.91
C ARG A 382 9.96 -9.50 2.16
N ALA A 383 8.69 -9.85 2.26
CA ALA A 383 8.16 -10.61 3.39
C ALA A 383 8.88 -11.95 3.61
N TRP A 384 9.50 -12.50 2.56
CA TRP A 384 10.25 -13.75 2.63
C TRP A 384 11.69 -13.56 3.13
N TYR A 385 12.45 -12.65 2.49
CA TYR A 385 13.88 -12.47 2.82
C TYR A 385 14.15 -11.46 3.93
N ASP A 386 13.23 -10.54 4.18
CA ASP A 386 13.33 -9.47 5.18
C ASP A 386 11.97 -9.29 5.89
N PRO A 387 11.53 -10.30 6.68
CA PRO A 387 10.24 -10.21 7.36
C PRO A 387 10.16 -9.10 8.40
N THR A 388 11.27 -8.72 9.04
CA THR A 388 11.33 -7.60 9.99
C THR A 388 11.15 -6.28 9.26
N GLY A 389 11.89 -6.04 8.19
CA GLY A 389 11.77 -4.82 7.40
C GLY A 389 10.46 -4.73 6.62
N TRP A 390 9.83 -5.86 6.25
CA TRP A 390 8.49 -5.86 5.66
C TRP A 390 7.45 -5.23 6.57
N ALA A 391 7.51 -5.50 7.89
CA ALA A 391 6.66 -4.89 8.90
C ALA A 391 7.25 -3.57 9.48
N GLY A 392 8.39 -3.10 8.98
CA GLY A 392 9.08 -1.91 9.50
C GLY A 392 9.66 -2.10 10.91
N LEU A 393 9.97 -3.34 11.29
CA LEU A 393 10.60 -3.68 12.57
C LEU A 393 12.14 -3.71 12.50
N ASP A 394 12.73 -3.52 11.32
CA ASP A 394 14.17 -3.35 11.10
C ASP A 394 14.80 -2.18 11.89
N LYS A 395 13.99 -1.23 12.31
CA LYS A 395 14.36 -0.06 13.11
C LYS A 395 13.92 -0.14 14.58
N VAL A 396 13.29 -1.25 14.97
CA VAL A 396 12.75 -1.45 16.33
C VAL A 396 13.60 -2.50 17.01
N PRO A 397 14.41 -2.13 18.02
CA PRO A 397 15.16 -3.12 18.79
C PRO A 397 14.22 -4.02 19.57
N THR A 398 14.66 -5.23 19.86
CA THR A 398 13.92 -6.10 20.78
C THR A 398 13.80 -5.45 22.17
N PRO A 399 12.80 -5.81 22.99
CA PRO A 399 12.65 -5.24 24.32
C PRO A 399 13.92 -5.36 25.20
N ALA A 400 14.66 -6.46 25.06
CA ALA A 400 15.90 -6.69 25.79
C ALA A 400 17.04 -5.74 25.34
N GLU A 401 17.03 -5.31 24.08
CA GLU A 401 18.08 -4.46 23.49
C GLU A 401 17.73 -2.97 23.50
N ALA A 402 16.45 -2.63 23.68
CA ALA A 402 15.96 -1.27 23.48
C ALA A 402 16.65 -0.23 24.40
N ALA A 403 16.81 -0.55 25.69
CA ALA A 403 17.50 0.33 26.63
C ALA A 403 19.00 0.46 26.30
N ALA A 404 19.66 -0.64 25.95
CA ALA A 404 21.06 -0.65 25.55
C ALA A 404 21.30 0.17 24.28
N ALA A 405 20.45 0.02 23.26
CA ALA A 405 20.51 0.78 22.01
C ALA A 405 20.30 2.29 22.25
N ALA A 406 19.39 2.67 23.14
CA ALA A 406 19.18 4.07 23.51
C ALA A 406 20.42 4.66 24.19
N LEU A 407 21.03 3.93 25.12
CA LEU A 407 22.25 4.36 25.83
C LEU A 407 23.47 4.40 24.91
N GLU A 408 23.61 3.46 23.97
CA GLU A 408 24.66 3.47 22.95
C GLU A 408 24.53 4.72 22.06
N ARG A 409 23.34 4.97 21.55
CA ARG A 409 23.06 6.15 20.74
C ARG A 409 23.34 7.45 21.50
N ARG A 410 23.04 7.50 22.80
CA ARG A 410 23.40 8.64 23.65
C ARG A 410 24.90 8.85 23.70
N ARG A 411 25.71 7.78 23.86
CA ARG A 411 27.19 7.87 23.89
C ARG A 411 27.74 8.42 22.57
N ASP A 412 27.20 7.97 21.44
CA ASP A 412 27.59 8.51 20.11
C ASP A 412 27.36 10.03 20.03
N LEU A 413 26.19 10.46 20.54
CA LEU A 413 25.86 11.88 20.57
C LEU A 413 26.77 12.65 21.53
N GLU A 414 27.15 12.10 22.68
CA GLU A 414 28.07 12.71 23.61
C GLU A 414 29.46 12.95 22.99
N THR A 415 30.01 11.94 22.28
CA THR A 415 31.26 12.08 21.52
C THR A 415 31.15 13.19 20.48
N ARG A 416 30.11 13.18 19.67
CA ARG A 416 29.89 14.20 18.64
C ARG A 416 29.70 15.60 19.21
N ARG A 417 29.08 15.74 20.38
CA ARG A 417 28.93 17.02 21.09
C ARG A 417 30.26 17.59 21.51
N GLU A 418 31.19 16.77 21.94
CA GLU A 418 32.55 17.20 22.29
C GLU A 418 33.29 17.74 21.05
N GLU A 419 33.17 17.03 19.91
CA GLU A 419 33.74 17.49 18.64
C GLU A 419 33.13 18.84 18.20
N LEU A 420 31.78 18.96 18.26
CA LEU A 420 31.10 20.22 17.93
C LEU A 420 31.49 21.38 18.85
N ARG A 421 31.66 21.13 20.15
CA ARG A 421 32.11 22.16 21.11
C ARG A 421 33.54 22.65 20.78
N SER A 422 34.42 21.73 20.42
CA SER A 422 35.79 22.08 19.98
C SER A 422 35.76 22.95 18.71
N GLU A 423 35.01 22.50 17.70
CA GLU A 423 34.85 23.24 16.42
C GLU A 423 34.24 24.63 16.63
N ILE A 424 33.23 24.74 17.46
CA ILE A 424 32.60 26.01 17.84
C ILE A 424 33.60 26.93 18.53
N GLY A 425 34.43 26.38 19.42
CA GLY A 425 35.47 27.11 20.11
C GLY A 425 36.49 27.74 19.16
N GLU A 426 37.03 26.92 18.23
CA GLU A 426 38.00 27.36 17.23
C GLU A 426 37.42 28.43 16.29
N LYS A 427 36.20 28.19 15.75
CA LYS A 427 35.55 29.13 14.85
C LYS A 427 35.15 30.42 15.56
N ALA A 428 34.74 30.35 16.82
CA ALA A 428 34.46 31.55 17.64
C ALA A 428 35.73 32.38 17.90
N ALA A 429 36.88 31.74 18.15
CA ALA A 429 38.12 32.43 18.27
C ALA A 429 38.54 33.11 16.96
N ARG A 430 38.39 32.42 15.83
CA ARG A 430 38.64 32.98 14.49
C ARG A 430 37.70 34.16 14.17
N LEU A 431 36.39 34.04 14.53
CA LEU A 431 35.42 35.11 14.34
C LEU A 431 35.82 36.37 15.12
N ARG A 432 36.26 36.21 16.36
CA ARG A 432 36.75 37.37 17.17
C ARG A 432 37.94 38.07 16.50
N LYS A 433 38.92 37.32 15.95
CA LYS A 433 40.06 37.89 15.22
C LYS A 433 39.61 38.66 13.98
N LEU A 434 38.74 38.08 13.18
CA LEU A 434 38.16 38.74 11.98
C LEU A 434 37.31 39.97 12.35
N GLY A 435 36.60 39.92 13.45
CA GLY A 435 35.83 41.06 13.97
C GLY A 435 36.71 42.23 14.36
N ALA A 436 37.84 41.96 15.04
CA ALA A 436 38.87 42.97 15.36
C ALA A 436 39.50 43.58 14.09
N GLU A 437 39.83 42.74 13.07
CA GLU A 437 40.34 43.20 11.77
C GLU A 437 39.30 44.09 11.07
N ALA A 438 38.01 43.66 11.03
CA ALA A 438 36.93 44.44 10.44
C ALA A 438 36.73 45.81 11.11
N ALA A 439 36.91 45.87 12.44
CA ALA A 439 36.84 47.13 13.18
C ALA A 439 38.02 48.05 12.88
N ALA A 440 39.24 47.49 12.81
CA ALA A 440 40.45 48.24 12.56
C ALA A 440 40.52 48.89 11.17
N VAL A 441 39.91 48.26 10.14
CA VAL A 441 39.88 48.78 8.76
C VAL A 441 38.70 49.71 8.46
N ARG A 442 37.78 49.87 9.40
CA ARG A 442 36.60 50.73 9.23
C ARG A 442 36.96 52.19 9.04
N GLY A 443 36.38 52.83 8.00
CA GLY A 443 36.58 54.26 7.73
C GLY A 443 37.92 54.59 7.05
N ARG A 444 38.70 53.58 6.61
CA ARG A 444 39.95 53.78 5.89
C ARG A 444 39.72 53.50 4.39
N SER A 445 39.59 54.56 3.59
CA SER A 445 39.24 54.47 2.16
C SER A 445 40.18 53.57 1.34
N HIS A 446 41.48 53.61 1.61
CA HIS A 446 42.46 52.75 0.94
C HIS A 446 42.35 51.25 1.28
N LEU A 447 41.57 50.90 2.30
CA LEU A 447 41.32 49.54 2.74
C LEU A 447 39.87 49.07 2.50
N ASP A 448 39.06 49.81 1.76
CA ASP A 448 37.65 49.51 1.56
C ASP A 448 37.39 48.15 0.96
N ALA A 449 38.17 47.73 -0.04
CA ALA A 449 38.05 46.39 -0.64
C ALA A 449 38.32 45.29 0.41
N ARG A 450 39.37 45.44 1.19
CA ARG A 450 39.71 44.50 2.27
C ARG A 450 38.66 44.49 3.37
N GLY A 451 38.13 45.67 3.71
CA GLY A 451 37.04 45.78 4.68
C GLY A 451 35.74 45.11 4.23
N ARG A 452 35.39 45.16 2.95
CA ARG A 452 34.24 44.42 2.41
C ARG A 452 34.46 42.92 2.49
N GLU A 453 35.65 42.44 2.10
CA GLU A 453 35.98 41.03 2.16
C GLU A 453 35.97 40.50 3.60
N THR A 454 36.58 41.22 4.55
CA THR A 454 36.60 40.82 5.96
C THR A 454 35.19 40.79 6.55
N ARG A 455 34.34 41.78 6.26
CA ARG A 455 32.91 41.77 6.70
C ARG A 455 32.15 40.58 6.14
N ARG A 456 32.35 40.22 4.86
CA ARG A 456 31.73 39.03 4.28
C ARG A 456 32.16 37.76 5.01
N ARG A 457 33.46 37.59 5.26
CA ARG A 457 34.01 36.45 6.02
C ARG A 457 33.44 36.39 7.44
N VAL A 458 33.28 37.54 8.09
CA VAL A 458 32.62 37.64 9.42
C VAL A 458 31.19 37.17 9.35
N ALA A 459 30.41 37.60 8.33
CA ALA A 459 29.02 37.21 8.18
C ALA A 459 28.88 35.68 7.90
N ASP A 460 29.69 35.17 6.98
CA ASP A 460 29.69 33.74 6.63
C ASP A 460 30.05 32.86 7.83
N LEU A 461 31.11 33.22 8.56
CA LEU A 461 31.55 32.47 9.75
C LEU A 461 30.56 32.60 10.91
N SER A 462 29.90 33.74 11.05
CA SER A 462 28.86 33.94 12.06
C SER A 462 27.64 33.05 11.77
N ALA A 463 27.22 32.95 10.50
CA ALA A 463 26.12 32.08 10.07
C ALA A 463 26.46 30.60 10.28
N GLU A 464 27.72 30.21 10.00
CA GLU A 464 28.23 28.85 10.23
C GLU A 464 28.21 28.49 11.71
N LEU A 465 28.70 29.38 12.57
CA LEU A 465 28.66 29.23 14.02
C LEU A 465 27.21 29.10 14.54
N GLY A 466 26.30 29.89 13.98
CA GLY A 466 24.87 29.77 14.30
C GLY A 466 24.32 28.36 14.03
N ARG A 467 24.66 27.80 12.86
CA ARG A 467 24.25 26.42 12.52
C ARG A 467 24.87 25.36 13.43
N LEU A 468 26.17 25.47 13.74
CA LEU A 468 26.82 24.52 14.64
C LEU A 468 26.23 24.55 16.05
N ARG A 469 25.94 25.75 16.58
CA ARG A 469 25.29 25.91 17.88
C ARG A 469 23.89 25.33 17.91
N ALA A 470 23.09 25.57 16.84
CA ALA A 470 21.77 24.98 16.72
C ALA A 470 21.82 23.44 16.69
N ARG A 471 22.81 22.88 15.96
CA ARG A 471 23.04 21.42 15.93
C ARG A 471 23.44 20.88 17.29
N LEU A 472 24.35 21.54 17.98
CA LEU A 472 24.76 21.15 19.35
C LEU A 472 23.55 21.14 20.29
N ALA A 473 22.71 22.17 20.25
CA ALA A 473 21.50 22.24 21.07
C ALA A 473 20.50 21.14 20.75
N ALA A 474 20.36 20.77 19.45
CA ALA A 474 19.51 19.66 19.04
C ALA A 474 20.07 18.30 19.54
N ASP A 475 21.39 18.08 19.40
CA ASP A 475 22.05 16.86 19.89
C ASP A 475 21.97 16.75 21.42
N ASP A 476 22.05 17.87 22.16
CA ASP A 476 21.83 17.94 23.62
C ASP A 476 20.40 17.50 23.99
N ALA A 477 19.38 18.02 23.29
CA ALA A 477 18.00 17.68 23.54
C ALA A 477 17.72 16.19 23.26
N VAL A 478 18.24 15.65 22.16
CA VAL A 478 18.10 14.22 21.81
C VAL A 478 18.79 13.33 22.85
N ALA A 479 19.99 13.67 23.29
CA ALA A 479 20.71 12.90 24.31
C ALA A 479 19.95 12.89 25.66
N GLY A 480 19.33 13.99 26.05
CA GLY A 480 18.45 14.07 27.22
C GLY A 480 17.23 13.14 27.08
N SER A 481 16.54 13.21 25.95
CA SER A 481 15.37 12.37 25.66
C SER A 481 15.73 10.87 25.63
N LEU A 482 16.91 10.51 25.10
CA LEU A 482 17.36 9.11 25.10
C LEU A 482 17.63 8.58 26.51
N SER A 483 18.18 9.43 27.41
CA SER A 483 18.39 9.06 28.81
C SER A 483 17.08 8.83 29.54
N GLU A 484 16.10 9.71 29.33
CA GLU A 484 14.76 9.58 29.90
C GLU A 484 14.05 8.33 29.38
N TYR A 485 14.15 8.07 28.07
CA TYR A 485 13.58 6.89 27.43
C TYR A 485 14.19 5.60 27.96
N ALA A 486 15.52 5.51 28.06
CA ALA A 486 16.20 4.34 28.64
C ALA A 486 15.77 4.09 30.09
N GLY A 487 15.67 5.15 30.91
CA GLY A 487 15.21 5.04 32.30
C GLY A 487 13.76 4.52 32.40
N ARG A 488 12.85 4.95 31.51
CA ARG A 488 11.48 4.44 31.44
C ARG A 488 11.44 2.95 31.07
N LEU A 489 12.26 2.54 30.08
CA LEU A 489 12.36 1.14 29.68
C LEU A 489 12.88 0.24 30.82
N GLU A 490 13.91 0.70 31.55
CA GLU A 490 14.44 -0.01 32.72
C GLU A 490 13.42 -0.11 33.87
N ALA A 491 12.52 0.88 33.98
CA ALA A 491 11.39 0.86 34.89
C ALA A 491 10.20 -0.02 34.41
N GLY A 492 10.29 -0.60 33.20
CA GLY A 492 9.22 -1.38 32.59
C GLY A 492 8.08 -0.53 32.02
N GLU A 493 8.30 0.77 31.85
CA GLU A 493 7.30 1.67 31.26
C GLU A 493 7.39 1.62 29.73
N LEU A 494 6.30 1.19 29.08
CA LEU A 494 6.18 1.18 27.63
C LEU A 494 5.46 2.44 27.13
N ASP A 495 5.84 2.89 25.96
CA ASP A 495 5.09 3.93 25.26
C ASP A 495 3.65 3.44 24.97
N PRO A 496 2.67 4.36 24.77
CA PRO A 496 1.33 3.96 24.36
C PRO A 496 1.36 3.03 23.16
N ALA A 497 0.59 1.95 23.19
CA ALA A 497 0.63 0.88 22.19
C ALA A 497 0.45 1.38 20.75
N ARG A 498 -0.20 2.54 20.55
CA ARG A 498 -0.48 3.15 19.23
C ARG A 498 0.48 4.27 18.82
N SER A 499 1.48 4.60 19.63
CA SER A 499 2.43 5.69 19.33
C SER A 499 3.24 5.44 18.05
N HIS A 500 3.41 4.18 17.65
CA HIS A 500 4.13 3.78 16.44
C HIS A 500 3.28 3.78 15.15
N ILE A 501 1.95 3.94 15.26
CA ILE A 501 1.05 3.86 14.11
C ILE A 501 1.04 5.18 13.37
N SER A 502 1.58 5.22 12.18
CA SER A 502 1.54 6.39 11.31
C SER A 502 0.17 6.58 10.63
N ARG A 503 -0.48 5.47 10.29
CA ARG A 503 -1.83 5.43 9.70
C ARG A 503 -2.59 4.20 10.19
N ALA A 504 -3.66 4.39 10.91
CA ALA A 504 -4.53 3.29 11.28
C ALA A 504 -5.49 2.99 10.12
N HIS A 505 -5.52 1.72 9.68
CA HIS A 505 -6.63 1.19 8.89
C HIS A 505 -7.86 1.15 9.78
N ARG A 506 -8.78 2.06 9.58
CA ARG A 506 -10.03 2.08 10.32
C ARG A 506 -11.19 1.76 9.41
N PRO A 507 -12.14 0.94 9.87
CA PRO A 507 -13.38 0.77 9.16
C PRO A 507 -14.10 2.11 9.08
N ALA A 508 -14.82 2.34 7.99
CA ALA A 508 -15.60 3.54 7.84
C ALA A 508 -16.68 3.65 8.91
N SER A 509 -16.83 4.83 9.50
CA SER A 509 -17.75 5.07 10.59
C SER A 509 -19.23 4.92 10.18
N ALA A 510 -20.09 4.54 11.11
CA ALA A 510 -21.53 4.41 10.87
C ALA A 510 -22.20 5.73 10.41
N THR A 511 -21.63 6.89 10.76
CA THR A 511 -22.05 8.20 10.27
C THR A 511 -21.69 8.42 8.81
N GLU A 512 -20.53 7.97 8.37
CA GLU A 512 -20.14 7.97 6.96
C GLU A 512 -21.04 7.04 6.15
N LEU A 513 -21.55 5.96 6.76
CA LEU A 513 -22.50 5.02 6.16
C LEU A 513 -23.92 5.60 6.04
N ARG A 514 -24.35 6.52 6.88
CA ARG A 514 -25.72 7.02 6.96
C ARG A 514 -26.07 8.16 5.98
N PHE A 515 -25.11 8.90 5.48
CA PHE A 515 -25.36 10.00 4.51
C PHE A 515 -25.80 9.51 3.13
N SER A 516 -26.37 8.37 3.04
CA SER A 516 -26.13 7.51 1.92
C SER A 516 -27.27 7.26 0.95
N ARG A 517 -28.49 7.14 1.32
CA ARG A 517 -29.49 6.63 0.34
C ARG A 517 -29.60 7.49 -0.91
N VAL A 518 -29.60 8.83 -0.74
CA VAL A 518 -29.67 9.75 -1.89
C VAL A 518 -28.30 9.84 -2.59
N ALA A 519 -27.21 9.87 -1.82
CA ALA A 519 -25.84 9.88 -2.36
C ALA A 519 -25.52 8.55 -3.08
N GLU A 520 -26.03 7.43 -2.61
CA GLU A 520 -25.91 6.12 -3.26
C GLU A 520 -26.69 6.05 -4.57
N ALA A 521 -27.93 6.52 -4.57
CA ALA A 521 -28.74 6.60 -5.79
C ALA A 521 -28.07 7.52 -6.81
N TRP A 522 -27.58 8.67 -6.37
CA TRP A 522 -26.80 9.59 -7.21
C TRP A 522 -25.52 8.94 -7.73
N ALA A 523 -24.77 8.26 -6.88
CA ALA A 523 -23.54 7.57 -7.26
C ALA A 523 -23.78 6.45 -8.27
N ALA A 524 -24.87 5.71 -8.13
CA ALA A 524 -25.23 4.63 -9.06
C ALA A 524 -25.64 5.15 -10.45
N VAL A 525 -26.26 6.34 -10.51
CA VAL A 525 -26.86 6.85 -11.76
C VAL A 525 -25.96 7.89 -12.43
N SER A 526 -25.19 8.67 -11.66
CA SER A 526 -24.48 9.85 -12.18
C SER A 526 -23.47 9.55 -13.28
N VAL A 527 -22.70 8.45 -13.18
CA VAL A 527 -21.70 8.09 -14.19
C VAL A 527 -22.37 7.69 -15.51
N SER A 528 -23.38 6.83 -15.43
CA SER A 528 -24.13 6.40 -16.61
C SER A 528 -24.86 7.59 -17.26
N LEU A 529 -25.48 8.46 -16.45
CA LEU A 529 -26.17 9.65 -16.93
C LEU A 529 -25.19 10.61 -17.62
N MET A 530 -23.99 10.82 -17.06
CA MET A 530 -22.98 11.65 -17.67
C MET A 530 -22.49 11.08 -19.00
N LEU A 531 -22.30 9.77 -19.12
CA LEU A 531 -21.94 9.13 -20.38
C LEU A 531 -23.04 9.30 -21.43
N VAL A 532 -24.32 9.15 -21.06
CA VAL A 532 -25.46 9.39 -21.95
C VAL A 532 -25.50 10.86 -22.39
N ILE A 533 -25.32 11.80 -21.47
CA ILE A 533 -25.26 13.23 -21.78
C ILE A 533 -24.09 13.53 -22.71
N PHE A 534 -22.91 12.95 -22.46
CA PHE A 534 -21.75 13.11 -23.32
C PHE A 534 -22.02 12.62 -24.75
N VAL A 535 -22.61 11.42 -24.88
CA VAL A 535 -22.97 10.87 -26.20
C VAL A 535 -24.01 11.75 -26.89
N ALA A 536 -25.01 12.23 -26.14
CA ALA A 536 -26.03 13.13 -26.68
C ALA A 536 -25.41 14.45 -27.18
N ILE A 537 -24.52 15.08 -26.39
CA ILE A 537 -23.81 16.29 -26.80
C ILE A 537 -22.97 16.02 -28.06
N ALA A 538 -22.25 14.89 -28.11
CA ALA A 538 -21.41 14.52 -29.23
C ALA A 538 -22.20 14.30 -30.53
N ILE A 539 -23.47 13.87 -30.44
CA ILE A 539 -24.34 13.63 -31.59
C ILE A 539 -25.07 14.91 -32.03
N PHE A 540 -25.62 15.68 -31.07
CA PHE A 540 -26.56 16.74 -31.36
C PHE A 540 -25.93 18.17 -31.33
N GLU A 541 -24.82 18.35 -30.58
CA GLU A 541 -24.25 19.68 -30.30
C GLU A 541 -22.72 19.72 -30.50
N GLN A 542 -22.26 19.25 -31.66
CA GLN A 542 -20.82 19.12 -31.95
C GLN A 542 -20.07 20.47 -31.88
N GLU A 543 -20.72 21.57 -32.28
CA GLU A 543 -20.11 22.91 -32.23
C GLU A 543 -19.84 23.39 -30.81
N HIS A 544 -20.61 22.95 -29.86
CA HIS A 544 -20.49 23.34 -28.44
C HIS A 544 -19.96 22.22 -27.54
N LEU A 545 -19.39 21.16 -28.12
CA LEU A 545 -18.97 19.94 -27.41
C LEU A 545 -18.15 20.24 -26.16
N ILE A 546 -17.11 21.06 -26.29
CA ILE A 546 -16.18 21.36 -25.18
C ILE A 546 -16.90 22.14 -24.06
N SER A 547 -17.64 23.19 -24.43
CA SER A 547 -18.33 24.03 -23.44
C SER A 547 -19.42 23.28 -22.70
N MET A 548 -20.24 22.47 -23.41
CA MET A 548 -21.28 21.66 -22.79
C MET A 548 -20.70 20.52 -21.95
N LEU A 549 -19.58 19.94 -22.37
CA LEU A 549 -18.86 18.95 -21.56
C LEU A 549 -18.37 19.57 -20.24
N VAL A 550 -17.74 20.75 -20.30
CA VAL A 550 -17.26 21.46 -19.11
C VAL A 550 -18.41 21.79 -18.16
N VAL A 551 -19.52 22.32 -18.70
CA VAL A 551 -20.72 22.62 -17.90
C VAL A 551 -21.32 21.36 -17.27
N SER A 552 -21.38 20.25 -18.01
CA SER A 552 -21.86 18.98 -17.49
C SER A 552 -20.98 18.46 -16.35
N ILE A 553 -19.67 18.43 -16.54
CA ILE A 553 -18.72 18.01 -15.49
C ILE A 553 -18.83 18.93 -14.27
N ALA A 554 -18.91 20.24 -14.46
CA ALA A 554 -19.07 21.19 -13.37
C ALA A 554 -20.37 20.95 -12.58
N PHE A 555 -21.50 20.72 -13.29
CA PHE A 555 -22.78 20.40 -12.67
C PHE A 555 -22.71 19.12 -11.81
N PHE A 556 -22.16 18.04 -12.36
CA PHE A 556 -22.02 16.79 -11.65
C PHE A 556 -21.07 16.91 -10.45
N ALA A 557 -19.95 17.64 -10.61
CA ALA A 557 -19.01 17.88 -9.52
C ALA A 557 -19.64 18.73 -8.39
N PHE A 558 -20.44 19.73 -8.75
CA PHE A 558 -21.16 20.56 -7.80
C PHE A 558 -22.23 19.78 -7.02
N ALA A 559 -23.04 18.99 -7.72
CA ALA A 559 -24.01 18.10 -7.09
C ALA A 559 -23.34 17.10 -6.14
N GLU A 560 -22.24 16.48 -6.57
CA GLU A 560 -21.45 15.56 -5.76
C GLU A 560 -20.89 16.22 -4.50
N ALA A 561 -20.31 17.42 -4.64
CA ALA A 561 -19.78 18.17 -3.51
C ALA A 561 -20.88 18.56 -2.52
N GLY A 562 -22.10 18.83 -3.02
CA GLY A 562 -23.28 19.08 -2.20
C GLY A 562 -23.65 17.88 -1.35
N PHE A 563 -23.78 16.71 -1.96
CA PHE A 563 -24.09 15.46 -1.25
C PHE A 563 -23.03 15.05 -0.23
N ARG A 564 -21.76 15.48 -0.43
CA ARG A 564 -20.63 15.17 0.45
C ARG A 564 -20.36 16.23 1.53
N GLY A 565 -21.10 17.33 1.56
CA GLY A 565 -20.82 18.44 2.46
C GLY A 565 -19.48 19.15 2.17
N ARG A 566 -18.94 19.04 0.95
CA ARG A 566 -17.64 19.60 0.53
C ARG A 566 -17.76 20.78 -0.42
N LEU A 567 -18.94 21.40 -0.51
CA LEU A 567 -19.18 22.56 -1.38
C LEU A 567 -18.18 23.70 -1.15
N ALA A 568 -17.87 24.01 0.11
CA ALA A 568 -16.91 25.06 0.45
C ALA A 568 -15.52 24.78 -0.12
N ASN A 569 -15.07 23.50 -0.06
CA ASN A 569 -13.77 23.09 -0.60
C ASN A 569 -13.76 23.14 -2.14
N LEU A 570 -14.86 22.73 -2.78
CA LEU A 570 -15.00 22.79 -4.23
C LEU A 570 -14.96 24.23 -4.72
N VAL A 571 -15.74 25.12 -4.09
CA VAL A 571 -15.77 26.56 -4.43
C VAL A 571 -14.40 27.19 -4.18
N GLY A 572 -13.74 26.87 -3.07
CA GLY A 572 -12.39 27.35 -2.79
C GLY A 572 -11.38 26.93 -3.86
N SER A 573 -11.38 25.64 -4.23
CA SER A 573 -10.50 25.11 -5.29
C SER A 573 -10.80 25.71 -6.65
N ALA A 574 -12.08 25.90 -6.99
CA ALA A 574 -12.49 26.53 -8.24
C ALA A 574 -12.05 28.01 -8.31
N ASN A 575 -12.18 28.76 -7.21
CA ASN A 575 -11.72 30.14 -7.13
C ASN A 575 -10.20 30.24 -7.32
N ILE A 576 -9.42 29.34 -6.71
CA ILE A 576 -7.97 29.31 -6.86
C ILE A 576 -7.60 28.96 -8.31
N GLY A 577 -8.27 27.98 -8.90
CA GLY A 577 -8.07 27.61 -10.30
C GLY A 577 -8.37 28.77 -11.25
N LEU A 578 -9.48 29.47 -11.05
CA LEU A 578 -9.85 30.66 -11.84
C LEU A 578 -8.84 31.79 -11.65
N ALA A 579 -8.40 32.04 -10.41
CA ALA A 579 -7.37 33.06 -10.14
C ALA A 579 -6.03 32.71 -10.84
N ALA A 580 -5.63 31.43 -10.84
CA ALA A 580 -4.43 30.99 -11.54
C ALA A 580 -4.56 31.17 -13.06
N VAL A 581 -5.69 30.78 -13.66
CA VAL A 581 -5.96 30.98 -15.09
C VAL A 581 -6.00 32.47 -15.43
N ALA A 582 -6.71 33.28 -14.63
CA ALA A 582 -6.73 34.74 -14.84
C ALA A 582 -5.33 35.33 -14.74
N SER A 583 -4.51 34.91 -13.78
CA SER A 583 -3.11 35.36 -13.66
C SER A 583 -2.26 34.99 -14.90
N LEU A 584 -2.44 33.76 -15.43
CA LEU A 584 -1.75 33.34 -16.65
C LEU A 584 -2.20 34.12 -17.87
N VAL A 585 -3.50 34.40 -18.01
CA VAL A 585 -4.04 35.23 -19.10
C VAL A 585 -3.51 36.65 -19.00
N LEU A 586 -3.53 37.26 -17.82
CA LEU A 586 -2.96 38.58 -17.59
C LEU A 586 -1.45 38.61 -17.86
N LEU A 587 -0.71 37.59 -17.45
CA LEU A 587 0.72 37.50 -17.73
C LEU A 587 0.98 37.38 -19.24
N TYR A 588 0.15 36.64 -19.97
CA TYR A 588 0.25 36.50 -21.42
C TYR A 588 -0.12 37.82 -22.14
N GLU A 589 -1.26 38.42 -21.77
CA GLU A 589 -1.78 39.66 -22.37
C GLU A 589 -0.84 40.85 -22.13
N PHE A 590 -0.28 40.97 -20.91
CA PHE A 590 0.56 42.09 -20.51
C PHE A 590 2.05 41.72 -20.43
N PHE A 591 2.49 40.65 -21.07
CA PHE A 591 3.87 40.17 -21.00
C PHE A 591 4.89 41.25 -21.34
N TRP A 592 4.70 41.94 -22.45
CA TRP A 592 5.62 42.98 -22.90
C TRP A 592 5.61 44.21 -21.99
N GLN A 593 4.47 44.62 -21.49
CA GLN A 593 4.34 45.71 -20.53
C GLN A 593 5.06 45.38 -19.21
N LEU A 594 4.97 44.17 -18.75
CA LEU A 594 5.69 43.70 -17.55
C LEU A 594 7.20 43.66 -17.77
N VAL A 595 7.66 43.22 -18.94
CA VAL A 595 9.08 43.25 -19.31
C VAL A 595 9.60 44.68 -19.36
N VAL A 596 8.89 45.61 -20.02
CA VAL A 596 9.26 47.03 -20.05
C VAL A 596 9.29 47.64 -18.66
N ALA A 597 8.29 47.36 -17.82
CA ALA A 597 8.25 47.85 -16.45
C ALA A 597 9.43 47.29 -15.61
N ALA A 598 9.77 46.03 -15.77
CA ALA A 598 10.91 45.43 -15.09
C ALA A 598 12.23 46.07 -15.54
N VAL A 599 12.42 46.30 -16.83
CA VAL A 599 13.62 46.98 -17.36
C VAL A 599 13.72 48.40 -16.84
N LEU A 600 12.59 49.14 -16.80
CA LEU A 600 12.55 50.51 -16.25
C LEU A 600 12.92 50.53 -14.76
N VAL A 601 12.35 49.61 -13.97
CA VAL A 601 12.66 49.48 -12.52
C VAL A 601 14.16 49.18 -12.30
N VAL A 602 14.71 48.23 -13.04
CA VAL A 602 16.13 47.91 -13.00
C VAL A 602 16.98 49.11 -13.42
N SER A 603 16.60 49.79 -14.50
CA SER A 603 17.33 50.98 -14.98
C SER A 603 17.29 52.12 -13.97
N LEU A 604 16.14 52.37 -13.36
CA LEU A 604 15.99 53.38 -12.30
C LEU A 604 16.81 53.00 -11.05
N TYR A 605 16.84 51.73 -10.72
CA TYR A 605 17.66 51.25 -9.60
C TYR A 605 19.16 51.46 -9.85
N VAL A 606 19.63 51.09 -11.05
CA VAL A 606 21.02 51.31 -11.46
C VAL A 606 21.35 52.82 -11.50
N LEU A 607 20.44 53.65 -12.07
CA LEU A 607 20.61 55.12 -12.07
C LEU A 607 20.71 55.67 -10.64
N TRP A 608 19.82 55.21 -9.73
CA TRP A 608 19.83 55.63 -8.34
C TRP A 608 21.12 55.21 -7.63
N ASP A 609 21.62 54.02 -7.88
CA ASP A 609 22.87 53.53 -7.30
C ASP A 609 24.09 54.32 -7.83
N ASN A 610 24.14 54.60 -9.13
CA ASN A 610 25.17 55.44 -9.75
C ASN A 610 25.14 56.88 -9.18
N VAL A 611 23.96 57.50 -9.04
CA VAL A 611 23.84 58.84 -8.43
C VAL A 611 24.27 58.84 -6.96
N ARG A 612 23.97 57.74 -6.26
CA ARG A 612 24.41 57.56 -4.87
C ARG A 612 25.94 57.44 -4.76
N GLU A 613 26.58 56.78 -5.74
CA GLU A 613 28.06 56.70 -5.79
C GLU A 613 28.70 58.07 -6.11
N LEU A 614 28.06 58.85 -7.02
CA LEU A 614 28.54 60.22 -7.36
C LEU A 614 28.41 61.22 -6.18
N ARG A 615 27.52 60.95 -5.22
CA ARG A 615 27.34 61.77 -4.03
C ARG A 615 28.18 61.34 -2.83
N ARG A 616 28.92 60.26 -2.94
CA ARG A 616 29.95 59.79 -1.99
C ARG A 616 31.33 60.22 -2.44
#